data_6c36d61481c834ea2f7f5c506cb340b3
#
_entry.id   6c36d61481c834ea2f7f5c506cb340b3
#
_cell.length_a   1.000
_cell.length_b   1.000
_cell.length_c   1.000
_cell.angle_alpha   90.00
_cell.angle_beta   90.00
_cell.angle_gamma   90.00
#
_symmetry.space_group_name_H-M   'P 1'
#
loop_
_entity.id
_entity.type
_entity.pdbx_description
1 polymer ?
#
loop_
_entity_poly.entity_id
_entity_poly.type
_entity_poly.pdbx_seq_one_letter_code
_entity_poly.pdbx_strand_id
1 'polypeptide(L)'
;VLVVDEAHFAQNGHTRRSAALLRLARHPRLRACWLLTGTPMKNGRPAQLFPLLAAIGHPLAQDQRAFELRYCDGHWQEQGGRRVWQAQGASQLEELQRLVRPLLLHRRKQDCLDLPPKQRQLHSVQLCPELAERFDQDLDAQLQAYRRRAHLGLVRRDAEALAALTAVRQLGSRYKLPAACSLIAALLQRGEPVVVFSAFLDSARALHQQLAAAGEPGLLTGALPAQERQRQVDAFQQGAVPLLVATYGTGGLGFTLHRARHVVLLERPWTPGDAEQAEDRCHRIGMVAPLQTHWLQLGVADHLVDSLIASKAERIELVLQGRTRQVRRQRLAAMVDQLFSGSSGNSGAAS
;
A
#
# COMPACT_ATOMS: atom_id res chain seq x y z
N VAL A 1 -24.46 -8.22 20.81
CA VAL A 1 -23.37 -7.38 20.29
C VAL A 1 -22.67 -8.13 19.16
N LEU A 2 -22.36 -7.45 18.07
CA LEU A 2 -21.51 -7.94 16.99
C LEU A 2 -20.18 -7.17 17.05
N VAL A 3 -19.09 -7.90 17.17
CA VAL A 3 -17.73 -7.34 17.07
C VAL A 3 -17.07 -7.89 15.80
N VAL A 4 -16.58 -7.00 14.94
CA VAL A 4 -15.94 -7.38 13.68
C VAL A 4 -14.52 -6.85 13.70
N ASP A 5 -13.57 -7.76 13.85
CA ASP A 5 -12.15 -7.43 13.72
C ASP A 5 -11.74 -7.35 12.27
N GLU A 6 -10.75 -6.51 11.97
CA GLU A 6 -10.28 -6.21 10.60
C GLU A 6 -11.44 -5.84 9.65
N ALA A 7 -12.36 -4.99 10.14
CA ALA A 7 -13.55 -4.57 9.41
C ALA A 7 -13.27 -3.95 8.03
N HIS A 8 -12.02 -3.54 7.76
CA HIS A 8 -11.60 -3.06 6.44
C HIS A 8 -11.77 -4.10 5.32
N PHE A 9 -11.85 -5.39 5.63
CA PHE A 9 -12.20 -6.41 4.64
C PHE A 9 -13.64 -6.31 4.11
N ALA A 10 -14.51 -5.55 4.78
CA ALA A 10 -15.87 -5.27 4.34
C ALA A 10 -16.04 -3.90 3.66
N GLN A 11 -14.97 -3.17 3.36
CA GLN A 11 -15.01 -1.84 2.73
C GLN A 11 -15.48 -1.83 1.26
N ASN A 12 -15.48 -2.98 0.60
CA ASN A 12 -16.04 -3.10 -0.75
C ASN A 12 -17.46 -3.66 -0.68
N GLY A 13 -18.46 -2.80 -0.90
CA GLY A 13 -19.89 -3.15 -0.79
C GLY A 13 -20.36 -4.28 -1.72
N HIS A 14 -19.59 -4.58 -2.78
CA HIS A 14 -19.92 -5.63 -3.76
C HIS A 14 -19.40 -7.02 -3.38
N THR A 15 -18.76 -7.18 -2.21
CA THR A 15 -18.20 -8.47 -1.79
C THR A 15 -19.20 -9.29 -0.96
N ARG A 16 -19.04 -10.62 -0.99
CA ARG A 16 -19.81 -11.53 -0.13
C ARG A 16 -19.61 -11.23 1.36
N ARG A 17 -18.42 -10.77 1.76
CA ARG A 17 -18.11 -10.39 3.15
C ARG A 17 -18.93 -9.18 3.59
N SER A 18 -19.01 -8.14 2.78
CA SER A 18 -19.83 -6.96 3.06
C SER A 18 -21.30 -7.30 3.13
N ALA A 19 -21.81 -8.11 2.22
CA ALA A 19 -23.18 -8.57 2.24
C ALA A 19 -23.49 -9.40 3.51
N ALA A 20 -22.57 -10.28 3.92
CA ALA A 20 -22.71 -11.06 5.15
C ALA A 20 -22.70 -10.16 6.40
N LEU A 21 -21.77 -9.19 6.46
CA LEU A 21 -21.73 -8.21 7.54
C LEU A 21 -23.04 -7.43 7.66
N LEU A 22 -23.53 -6.87 6.57
CA LEU A 22 -24.79 -6.10 6.56
C LEU A 22 -25.99 -6.94 6.98
N ARG A 23 -26.05 -8.21 6.55
CA ARG A 23 -27.10 -9.13 6.98
C ARG A 23 -27.07 -9.41 8.48
N LEU A 24 -25.88 -9.64 9.05
CA LEU A 24 -25.70 -9.84 10.49
C LEU A 24 -26.01 -8.57 11.29
N ALA A 25 -25.54 -7.43 10.81
CA ALA A 25 -25.73 -6.13 11.45
C ALA A 25 -27.21 -5.68 11.52
N ARG A 26 -28.04 -6.15 10.56
CA ARG A 26 -29.48 -5.88 10.51
C ARG A 26 -30.33 -6.86 11.34
N HIS A 27 -29.69 -7.80 12.06
CA HIS A 27 -30.44 -8.78 12.82
C HIS A 27 -31.26 -8.11 13.96
N PRO A 28 -32.58 -8.36 14.13
CA PRO A 28 -33.45 -7.64 15.07
C PRO A 28 -33.01 -7.72 16.54
N ARG A 29 -32.31 -8.80 16.91
CA ARG A 29 -31.79 -9.00 18.29
C ARG A 29 -30.46 -8.32 18.52
N LEU A 30 -29.83 -7.71 17.51
CA LEU A 30 -28.55 -7.06 17.64
C LEU A 30 -28.72 -5.68 18.32
N ARG A 31 -28.04 -5.48 19.45
CA ARG A 31 -28.10 -4.23 20.21
C ARG A 31 -26.96 -3.27 19.90
N ALA A 32 -25.83 -3.79 19.40
CA ALA A 32 -24.65 -2.98 19.06
C ALA A 32 -23.78 -3.69 18.03
N CYS A 33 -23.16 -2.92 17.15
CA CYS A 33 -22.16 -3.38 16.18
C CYS A 33 -20.88 -2.57 16.35
N TRP A 34 -19.77 -3.25 16.66
CA TRP A 34 -18.45 -2.65 16.80
C TRP A 34 -17.54 -3.14 15.70
N LEU A 35 -16.98 -2.19 14.96
CA LEU A 35 -16.08 -2.45 13.85
C LEU A 35 -14.67 -2.02 14.23
N LEU A 36 -13.77 -2.99 14.34
CA LEU A 36 -12.38 -2.77 14.71
C LEU A 36 -11.52 -2.80 13.44
N THR A 37 -10.73 -1.77 13.21
CA THR A 37 -9.79 -1.72 12.09
C THR A 37 -8.75 -0.63 12.27
N GLY A 38 -7.50 -0.90 11.91
CA GLY A 38 -6.45 0.11 11.81
C GLY A 38 -6.58 0.99 10.55
N THR A 39 -7.37 0.57 9.55
CA THR A 39 -7.44 1.23 8.24
C THR A 39 -8.89 1.38 7.75
N PRO A 40 -9.70 2.23 8.40
CA PRO A 40 -11.12 2.41 8.05
C PRO A 40 -11.33 2.99 6.64
N MET A 41 -10.29 3.61 6.06
CA MET A 41 -10.25 4.11 4.67
C MET A 41 -8.94 3.69 4.00
N LYS A 42 -8.73 2.40 3.80
CA LYS A 42 -7.44 1.83 3.35
C LYS A 42 -6.82 2.52 2.12
N ASN A 43 -7.64 2.93 1.16
CA ASN A 43 -7.23 3.62 -0.07
C ASN A 43 -7.45 5.14 -0.04
N GLY A 44 -7.82 5.73 1.09
CA GLY A 44 -8.17 7.15 1.19
C GLY A 44 -9.40 7.54 0.35
N ARG A 45 -10.32 6.61 0.09
CA ARG A 45 -11.56 6.81 -0.64
C ARG A 45 -12.75 6.80 0.32
N PRO A 46 -13.54 7.88 0.42
CA PRO A 46 -14.71 7.92 1.28
C PRO A 46 -15.72 6.80 1.01
N ALA A 47 -15.84 6.35 -0.24
CA ALA A 47 -16.70 5.22 -0.61
C ALA A 47 -16.46 3.96 0.23
N GLN A 48 -15.25 3.78 0.76
CA GLN A 48 -14.90 2.65 1.63
C GLN A 48 -15.56 2.72 3.01
N LEU A 49 -15.96 3.90 3.47
CA LEU A 49 -16.68 4.06 4.74
C LEU A 49 -18.16 3.67 4.61
N PHE A 50 -18.75 3.78 3.42
CA PHE A 50 -20.18 3.57 3.24
C PHE A 50 -20.66 2.20 3.77
N PRO A 51 -20.06 1.05 3.42
CA PRO A 51 -20.49 -0.25 3.94
C PRO A 51 -20.33 -0.37 5.46
N LEU A 52 -19.30 0.27 6.02
CA LEU A 52 -19.04 0.27 7.46
C LEU A 52 -20.07 1.13 8.20
N LEU A 53 -20.39 2.30 7.67
CA LEU A 53 -21.46 3.18 8.19
C LEU A 53 -22.83 2.51 8.10
N ALA A 54 -23.08 1.78 6.99
CA ALA A 54 -24.32 1.01 6.83
C ALA A 54 -24.45 -0.12 7.86
N ALA A 55 -23.33 -0.78 8.21
CA ALA A 55 -23.33 -1.84 9.21
C ALA A 55 -23.65 -1.34 10.62
N ILE A 56 -23.29 -0.09 10.97
CA ILE A 56 -23.61 0.53 12.26
C ILE A 56 -24.93 1.33 12.23
N GLY A 57 -25.67 1.32 11.10
CA GLY A 57 -26.95 2.02 10.96
C GLY A 57 -26.83 3.54 10.90
N HIS A 58 -25.70 4.08 10.43
CA HIS A 58 -25.49 5.53 10.37
C HIS A 58 -26.37 6.19 9.31
N PRO A 59 -26.99 7.36 9.58
CA PRO A 59 -27.87 8.06 8.63
C PRO A 59 -27.23 8.36 7.26
N LEU A 60 -25.93 8.64 7.20
CA LEU A 60 -25.20 8.86 5.95
C LEU A 60 -25.21 7.63 5.01
N ALA A 61 -25.52 6.45 5.51
CA ALA A 61 -25.52 5.22 4.72
C ALA A 61 -26.94 4.74 4.33
N GLN A 62 -27.94 5.62 4.38
CA GLN A 62 -29.28 5.33 3.91
C GLN A 62 -29.39 5.35 2.38
N ASP A 63 -28.66 6.28 1.73
CA ASP A 63 -28.61 6.42 0.28
C ASP A 63 -27.15 6.45 -0.20
N GLN A 64 -26.76 5.36 -0.87
CA GLN A 64 -25.41 5.23 -1.42
C GLN A 64 -25.14 6.29 -2.50
N ARG A 65 -26.14 6.61 -3.32
CA ARG A 65 -25.97 7.56 -4.41
C ARG A 65 -25.76 8.98 -3.90
N ALA A 66 -26.54 9.40 -2.91
CA ALA A 66 -26.38 10.68 -2.24
C ALA A 66 -25.02 10.79 -1.55
N PHE A 67 -24.58 9.72 -0.87
CA PHE A 67 -23.27 9.65 -0.24
C PHE A 67 -22.13 9.77 -1.27
N GLU A 68 -22.21 9.03 -2.38
CA GLU A 68 -21.21 9.05 -3.44
C GLU A 68 -21.14 10.42 -4.13
N LEU A 69 -22.30 11.04 -4.42
CA LEU A 69 -22.38 12.36 -5.01
C LEU A 69 -21.68 13.41 -4.13
N ARG A 70 -21.92 13.36 -2.82
CA ARG A 70 -21.44 14.38 -1.89
C ARG A 70 -20.00 14.17 -1.46
N TYR A 71 -19.60 12.93 -1.14
CA TYR A 71 -18.30 12.65 -0.50
C TYR A 71 -17.28 11.95 -1.40
N CYS A 72 -17.75 11.35 -2.51
CA CYS A 72 -16.88 10.56 -3.40
C CYS A 72 -16.63 11.22 -4.76
N ASP A 73 -16.95 12.53 -4.89
CA ASP A 73 -16.87 13.23 -6.19
C ASP A 73 -17.68 12.49 -7.28
N GLY A 74 -18.86 12.01 -6.89
CA GLY A 74 -19.72 11.17 -7.73
C GLY A 74 -20.25 11.93 -8.96
N HIS A 75 -20.00 11.39 -10.15
CA HIS A 75 -20.44 11.99 -11.42
C HIS A 75 -20.58 10.95 -12.53
N TRP A 76 -21.33 11.30 -13.55
CA TRP A 76 -21.38 10.53 -14.78
C TRP A 76 -20.23 10.89 -15.69
N GLN A 77 -19.52 9.88 -16.20
CA GLN A 77 -18.45 10.01 -17.17
C GLN A 77 -18.78 9.20 -18.41
N GLU A 78 -18.54 9.77 -19.58
CA GLU A 78 -18.62 9.02 -20.84
C GLU A 78 -17.37 8.17 -21.02
N GLN A 79 -17.57 6.88 -21.31
CA GLN A 79 -16.49 5.93 -21.49
C GLN A 79 -16.88 4.93 -22.60
N GLY A 80 -16.23 5.00 -23.76
CA GLY A 80 -16.52 4.12 -24.90
C GLY A 80 -17.97 4.22 -25.39
N GLY A 81 -18.55 5.42 -25.43
CA GLY A 81 -19.94 5.65 -25.86
C GLY A 81 -21.01 5.25 -24.83
N ARG A 82 -20.62 4.91 -23.59
CA ARG A 82 -21.53 4.60 -22.48
C ARG A 82 -21.31 5.55 -21.31
N ARG A 83 -22.40 5.95 -20.66
CA ARG A 83 -22.33 6.70 -19.40
C ARG A 83 -22.07 5.74 -18.24
N VAL A 84 -20.94 5.91 -17.56
CA VAL A 84 -20.52 5.13 -16.40
C VAL A 84 -20.47 6.05 -15.19
N TRP A 85 -21.02 5.57 -14.08
CA TRP A 85 -20.92 6.31 -12.81
C TRP A 85 -19.54 6.17 -12.20
N GLN A 86 -18.94 7.31 -11.84
CA GLN A 86 -17.66 7.38 -11.16
C GLN A 86 -17.87 7.92 -9.75
N ALA A 87 -17.33 7.21 -8.74
CA ALA A 87 -17.42 7.59 -7.32
C ALA A 87 -16.12 7.21 -6.58
N GLN A 88 -14.99 7.37 -7.27
CA GLN A 88 -13.68 7.01 -6.71
C GLN A 88 -12.88 8.21 -6.21
N GLY A 89 -13.46 9.40 -6.29
CA GLY A 89 -12.90 10.64 -5.81
C GLY A 89 -13.08 10.84 -4.31
N ALA A 90 -12.85 12.08 -3.89
CA ALA A 90 -13.04 12.53 -2.52
C ALA A 90 -13.45 14.02 -2.53
N SER A 91 -14.53 14.35 -1.82
CA SER A 91 -15.09 15.69 -1.71
C SER A 91 -15.69 15.88 -0.31
N GLN A 92 -15.86 17.12 0.12
CA GLN A 92 -16.47 17.49 1.42
C GLN A 92 -15.92 16.70 2.63
N LEU A 93 -14.60 16.43 2.65
CA LEU A 93 -13.97 15.55 3.66
C LEU A 93 -14.07 16.11 5.08
N GLU A 94 -14.05 17.44 5.24
CA GLU A 94 -14.21 18.09 6.56
C GLU A 94 -15.61 17.92 7.12
N GLU A 95 -16.62 17.96 6.25
CA GLU A 95 -17.99 17.69 6.65
C GLU A 95 -18.14 16.21 7.04
N LEU A 96 -17.63 15.30 6.20
CA LEU A 96 -17.62 13.87 6.49
C LEU A 96 -16.96 13.59 7.84
N GLN A 97 -15.81 14.19 8.11
CA GLN A 97 -15.10 14.08 9.38
C GLN A 97 -15.98 14.48 10.57
N ARG A 98 -16.63 15.65 10.50
CA ARG A 98 -17.52 16.13 11.59
C ARG A 98 -18.65 15.17 11.87
N LEU A 99 -19.22 14.54 10.83
CA LEU A 99 -20.35 13.64 10.94
C LEU A 99 -19.95 12.24 11.44
N VAL A 100 -18.76 11.73 11.10
CA VAL A 100 -18.31 10.40 11.56
C VAL A 100 -17.57 10.43 12.89
N ARG A 101 -16.99 11.58 13.27
CA ARG A 101 -16.20 11.74 14.51
C ARG A 101 -16.89 11.22 15.77
N PRO A 102 -18.19 11.48 16.02
CA PRO A 102 -18.86 11.03 17.24
C PRO A 102 -18.91 9.50 17.39
N LEU A 103 -18.79 8.76 16.29
CA LEU A 103 -18.89 7.29 16.25
C LEU A 103 -17.52 6.61 16.08
N LEU A 104 -16.45 7.41 15.90
CA LEU A 104 -15.14 6.91 15.57
C LEU A 104 -14.17 7.14 16.74
N LEU A 105 -13.81 6.05 17.42
CA LEU A 105 -12.75 6.08 18.41
C LEU A 105 -11.40 5.80 17.71
N HIS A 106 -10.64 6.84 17.41
CA HIS A 106 -9.32 6.74 16.84
C HIS A 106 -8.24 6.93 17.88
N ARG A 107 -7.35 5.94 18.03
CA ARG A 107 -6.19 5.98 18.92
C ARG A 107 -4.93 5.74 18.11
N ARG A 108 -3.99 6.67 18.18
CA ARG A 108 -2.68 6.50 17.52
C ARG A 108 -1.78 5.67 18.43
N LYS A 109 -0.95 4.85 17.83
CA LYS A 109 0.00 3.97 18.52
C LYS A 109 0.91 4.76 19.46
N GLN A 110 1.43 5.90 18.99
CA GLN A 110 2.29 6.79 19.77
C GLN A 110 1.64 7.43 21.00
N ASP A 111 0.30 7.52 21.02
CA ASP A 111 -0.43 8.10 22.16
C ASP A 111 -0.81 7.03 23.21
N CYS A 112 -0.68 5.75 22.86
CA CYS A 112 -1.17 4.64 23.68
C CYS A 112 -0.09 3.65 24.09
N LEU A 113 1.05 3.62 23.40
CA LEU A 113 2.13 2.67 23.60
C LEU A 113 3.46 3.39 23.74
N ASP A 114 4.22 2.99 24.72
CA ASP A 114 5.63 3.40 24.85
C ASP A 114 6.49 2.40 24.06
N LEU A 115 6.81 2.76 22.82
CA LEU A 115 7.60 1.96 21.91
C LEU A 115 8.87 2.71 21.52
N PRO A 116 9.99 2.00 21.28
CA PRO A 116 11.17 2.62 20.69
C PRO A 116 10.83 3.37 19.39
N PRO A 117 11.55 4.42 19.05
CA PRO A 117 11.22 5.23 17.87
C PRO A 117 11.31 4.42 16.57
N LYS A 118 10.42 4.75 15.61
CA LYS A 118 10.44 4.27 14.23
C LYS A 118 10.92 5.38 13.32
N GLN A 119 12.01 5.14 12.59
CA GLN A 119 12.61 6.11 11.67
C GLN A 119 12.58 5.60 10.25
N ARG A 120 12.09 6.43 9.31
CA ARG A 120 12.06 6.12 7.88
C ARG A 120 13.18 6.85 7.15
N GLN A 121 13.91 6.11 6.33
CA GLN A 121 14.98 6.61 5.48
C GLN A 121 14.64 6.29 4.02
N LEU A 122 14.70 7.32 3.17
CA LEU A 122 14.59 7.17 1.72
C LEU A 122 15.99 6.92 1.14
N HIS A 123 16.12 5.87 0.37
CA HIS A 123 17.34 5.50 -0.33
C HIS A 123 17.12 5.66 -1.84
N SER A 124 17.66 6.73 -2.41
CA SER A 124 17.69 6.89 -3.86
C SER A 124 18.74 5.93 -4.43
N VAL A 125 18.26 4.97 -5.21
CA VAL A 125 19.13 3.98 -5.88
C VAL A 125 19.79 4.65 -7.08
N GLN A 126 21.12 4.65 -7.10
CA GLN A 126 21.91 5.09 -8.21
C GLN A 126 22.34 3.86 -9.03
N LEU A 127 22.00 3.85 -10.31
CA LEU A 127 22.45 2.81 -11.25
C LEU A 127 23.79 3.24 -11.85
N CYS A 128 24.69 2.26 -12.09
CA CYS A 128 25.84 2.52 -12.93
C CYS A 128 25.40 2.85 -14.37
N PRO A 129 26.21 3.56 -15.17
CA PRO A 129 25.81 4.03 -16.50
C PRO A 129 25.20 2.94 -17.40
N GLU A 130 25.79 1.75 -17.42
CA GLU A 130 25.32 0.65 -18.25
C GLU A 130 23.94 0.12 -17.82
N LEU A 131 23.69 0.06 -16.49
CA LEU A 131 22.39 -0.35 -15.96
C LEU A 131 21.35 0.75 -16.13
N ALA A 132 21.74 2.02 -16.05
CA ALA A 132 20.86 3.15 -16.28
C ALA A 132 20.36 3.16 -17.72
N GLU A 133 21.26 3.02 -18.70
CA GLU A 133 20.91 2.93 -20.13
C GLU A 133 19.96 1.75 -20.41
N ARG A 134 20.24 0.57 -19.86
CA ARG A 134 19.35 -0.59 -20.01
C ARG A 134 17.99 -0.36 -19.36
N PHE A 135 17.97 0.26 -18.19
CA PHE A 135 16.71 0.59 -17.50
C PHE A 135 15.87 1.54 -18.35
N ASP A 136 16.48 2.57 -18.94
CA ASP A 136 15.78 3.54 -19.80
C ASP A 136 15.23 2.86 -21.08
N GLN A 137 16.02 1.98 -21.72
CA GLN A 137 15.58 1.18 -22.87
C GLN A 137 14.39 0.27 -22.52
N ASP A 138 14.46 -0.47 -21.42
CA ASP A 138 13.40 -1.36 -20.94
C ASP A 138 12.14 -0.56 -20.55
N LEU A 139 12.32 0.61 -19.93
CA LEU A 139 11.24 1.53 -19.57
C LEU A 139 10.52 2.03 -20.82
N ASP A 140 11.27 2.51 -21.82
CA ASP A 140 10.72 2.98 -23.07
C ASP A 140 9.97 1.88 -23.82
N ALA A 141 10.47 0.65 -23.82
CA ALA A 141 9.77 -0.49 -24.41
C ALA A 141 8.43 -0.77 -23.73
N GLN A 142 8.38 -0.71 -22.40
CA GLN A 142 7.14 -0.85 -21.62
C GLN A 142 6.14 0.28 -21.93
N LEU A 143 6.62 1.50 -21.99
CA LEU A 143 5.81 2.68 -22.29
C LEU A 143 5.26 2.64 -23.72
N GLN A 144 6.05 2.23 -24.70
CA GLN A 144 5.61 2.05 -26.09
C GLN A 144 4.56 0.94 -26.21
N ALA A 145 4.72 -0.17 -25.48
CA ALA A 145 3.72 -1.23 -25.45
C ALA A 145 2.37 -0.74 -24.90
N TYR A 146 2.40 0.09 -23.87
CA TYR A 146 1.21 0.75 -23.34
C TYR A 146 0.57 1.69 -24.37
N ARG A 147 1.36 2.59 -25.00
CA ARG A 147 0.87 3.55 -26.02
C ARG A 147 0.17 2.82 -27.17
N ARG A 148 0.76 1.73 -27.67
CA ARG A 148 0.14 0.90 -28.73
C ARG A 148 -1.22 0.35 -28.33
N ARG A 149 -1.37 -0.16 -27.12
CA ARG A 149 -2.65 -0.68 -26.61
C ARG A 149 -3.69 0.43 -26.42
N ALA A 150 -3.27 1.57 -25.87
CA ALA A 150 -4.14 2.72 -25.66
C ALA A 150 -4.66 3.29 -27.00
N HIS A 151 -3.84 3.32 -28.05
CA HIS A 151 -4.23 3.75 -29.39
C HIS A 151 -5.24 2.81 -30.05
N LEU A 152 -5.17 1.52 -29.77
CA LEU A 152 -6.09 0.52 -30.33
C LEU A 152 -7.48 0.53 -29.67
N GLY A 153 -7.72 1.38 -28.67
CA GLY A 153 -9.03 1.52 -28.02
C GLY A 153 -9.52 0.27 -27.27
N LEU A 154 -8.60 -0.72 -27.07
CA LEU A 154 -8.95 -2.06 -26.64
C LEU A 154 -9.25 -2.15 -25.14
N VAL A 155 -8.93 -1.12 -24.33
CA VAL A 155 -9.02 -1.22 -22.87
C VAL A 155 -9.49 0.08 -22.18
N ARG A 156 -10.03 -0.05 -20.96
CA ARG A 156 -10.42 1.07 -20.09
C ARG A 156 -9.17 1.83 -19.62
N ARG A 157 -9.09 3.14 -19.91
CA ARG A 157 -7.92 4.01 -19.60
C ARG A 157 -7.33 3.83 -18.20
N ASP A 158 -8.15 3.71 -17.16
CA ASP A 158 -7.66 3.58 -15.78
C ASP A 158 -7.06 2.20 -15.47
N ALA A 159 -7.62 1.13 -16.03
CA ALA A 159 -7.11 -0.23 -15.84
C ALA A 159 -5.77 -0.43 -16.55
N GLU A 160 -5.61 0.17 -17.73
CA GLU A 160 -4.35 0.15 -18.47
C GLU A 160 -3.28 1.00 -17.83
N ALA A 161 -3.63 2.20 -17.37
CA ALA A 161 -2.72 3.06 -16.64
C ALA A 161 -2.19 2.33 -15.38
N LEU A 162 -3.06 1.63 -14.66
CA LEU A 162 -2.66 0.82 -13.50
C LEU A 162 -1.76 -0.35 -13.90
N ALA A 163 -2.08 -1.04 -15.00
CA ALA A 163 -1.29 -2.16 -15.51
C ALA A 163 0.09 -1.68 -15.98
N ALA A 164 0.15 -0.57 -16.71
CA ALA A 164 1.41 0.03 -17.16
C ALA A 164 2.28 0.46 -15.97
N LEU A 165 1.70 1.16 -15.00
CA LEU A 165 2.44 1.57 -13.81
C LEU A 165 2.89 0.37 -12.97
N THR A 166 2.11 -0.72 -12.94
CA THR A 166 2.51 -1.97 -12.28
C THR A 166 3.70 -2.61 -13.00
N ALA A 167 3.69 -2.65 -14.34
CA ALA A 167 4.79 -3.18 -15.14
C ALA A 167 6.09 -2.36 -14.95
N VAL A 168 5.98 -1.03 -14.97
CA VAL A 168 7.11 -0.13 -14.70
C VAL A 168 7.67 -0.31 -13.30
N ARG A 169 6.83 -0.48 -12.29
CA ARG A 169 7.25 -0.77 -10.91
C ARG A 169 7.93 -2.13 -10.80
N GLN A 170 7.42 -3.15 -11.50
CA GLN A 170 8.03 -4.47 -11.52
C GLN A 170 9.39 -4.45 -12.22
N LEU A 171 9.53 -3.65 -13.28
CA LEU A 171 10.80 -3.38 -13.92
C LEU A 171 11.77 -2.69 -12.94
N GLY A 172 11.38 -1.57 -12.35
CA GLY A 172 12.19 -0.84 -11.36
C GLY A 172 12.60 -1.70 -10.17
N SER A 173 11.74 -2.64 -9.76
CA SER A 173 12.07 -3.61 -8.70
C SER A 173 13.30 -4.46 -9.06
N ARG A 174 13.37 -4.99 -10.27
CA ARG A 174 14.52 -5.79 -10.75
C ARG A 174 15.82 -5.00 -10.72
N TYR A 175 15.78 -3.73 -11.15
CA TYR A 175 16.94 -2.86 -11.17
C TYR A 175 17.36 -2.36 -9.77
N LYS A 176 16.48 -2.43 -8.78
CA LYS A 176 16.81 -2.15 -7.36
C LYS A 176 17.47 -3.32 -6.63
N LEU A 177 17.39 -4.55 -7.15
CA LEU A 177 17.90 -5.74 -6.46
C LEU A 177 19.36 -5.64 -6.04
N PRO A 178 20.32 -5.19 -6.88
CA PRO A 178 21.73 -5.10 -6.47
C PRO A 178 21.93 -4.16 -5.28
N ALA A 179 21.31 -2.99 -5.31
CA ALA A 179 21.38 -2.01 -4.22
C ALA A 179 20.70 -2.53 -2.93
N ALA A 180 19.58 -3.22 -3.07
CA ALA A 180 18.89 -3.86 -1.95
C ALA A 180 19.78 -4.96 -1.32
N CYS A 181 20.39 -5.84 -2.13
CA CYS A 181 21.27 -6.87 -1.65
C CYS A 181 22.49 -6.28 -0.92
N SER A 182 23.12 -5.23 -1.45
CA SER A 182 24.25 -4.55 -0.82
C SER A 182 23.86 -3.95 0.53
N LEU A 183 22.73 -3.26 0.61
CA LEU A 183 22.21 -2.70 1.86
C LEU A 183 21.95 -3.80 2.90
N ILE A 184 21.23 -4.85 2.50
CA ILE A 184 20.84 -5.94 3.40
C ILE A 184 22.08 -6.71 3.88
N ALA A 185 23.02 -7.03 2.98
CA ALA A 185 24.25 -7.70 3.35
C ALA A 185 25.07 -6.91 4.36
N ALA A 186 25.19 -5.57 4.18
CA ALA A 186 25.86 -4.70 5.14
C ALA A 186 25.18 -4.66 6.50
N LEU A 187 23.84 -4.75 6.57
CA LEU A 187 23.11 -4.84 7.83
C LEU A 187 23.33 -6.21 8.51
N LEU A 188 23.27 -7.28 7.75
CA LEU A 188 23.51 -8.64 8.25
C LEU A 188 24.94 -8.84 8.77
N GLN A 189 25.94 -8.27 8.11
CA GLN A 189 27.35 -8.28 8.57
C GLN A 189 27.54 -7.59 9.92
N ARG A 190 26.66 -6.62 10.27
CA ARG A 190 26.64 -5.98 11.58
C ARG A 190 25.83 -6.75 12.63
N GLY A 191 25.32 -7.93 12.28
CA GLY A 191 24.47 -8.74 13.17
C GLY A 191 23.06 -8.18 13.34
N GLU A 192 22.62 -7.26 12.48
CA GLU A 192 21.31 -6.63 12.60
C GLU A 192 20.22 -7.48 11.89
N PRO A 193 19.16 -7.90 12.58
CA PRO A 193 18.08 -8.68 11.97
C PRO A 193 17.21 -7.81 11.05
N VAL A 194 16.97 -8.31 9.83
CA VAL A 194 16.31 -7.59 8.75
C VAL A 194 15.03 -8.29 8.30
N VAL A 195 13.97 -7.52 8.08
CA VAL A 195 12.77 -7.97 7.37
C VAL A 195 12.63 -7.17 6.09
N VAL A 196 12.41 -7.85 4.97
CA VAL A 196 12.20 -7.23 3.66
C VAL A 196 10.78 -7.46 3.20
N PHE A 197 10.11 -6.40 2.74
CA PHE A 197 8.82 -6.51 2.09
C PHE A 197 8.92 -6.15 0.61
N SER A 198 8.34 -7.01 -0.23
CA SER A 198 8.20 -6.79 -1.67
C SER A 198 6.75 -6.90 -2.12
N ALA A 199 6.37 -6.08 -3.10
CA ALA A 199 5.07 -6.15 -3.76
C ALA A 199 5.01 -7.30 -4.79
N PHE A 200 6.16 -7.78 -5.24
CA PHE A 200 6.28 -8.77 -6.30
C PHE A 200 6.95 -10.05 -5.80
N LEU A 201 6.31 -11.19 -6.10
CA LEU A 201 6.81 -12.51 -5.70
C LEU A 201 8.17 -12.82 -6.33
N ASP A 202 8.36 -12.44 -7.61
CA ASP A 202 9.61 -12.70 -8.32
C ASP A 202 10.79 -11.96 -7.69
N SER A 203 10.58 -10.70 -7.29
CA SER A 203 11.59 -9.89 -6.60
C SER A 203 11.90 -10.44 -5.21
N ALA A 204 10.87 -10.88 -4.48
CA ALA A 204 11.07 -11.53 -3.18
C ALA A 204 11.89 -12.81 -3.30
N ARG A 205 11.61 -13.66 -4.31
CA ARG A 205 12.38 -14.87 -4.59
C ARG A 205 13.80 -14.57 -5.02
N ALA A 206 13.99 -13.56 -5.87
CA ALA A 206 15.32 -13.16 -6.32
C ALA A 206 16.19 -12.67 -5.15
N LEU A 207 15.65 -11.84 -4.25
CA LEU A 207 16.35 -11.42 -3.03
C LEU A 207 16.71 -12.62 -2.13
N HIS A 208 15.75 -13.51 -1.91
CA HIS A 208 15.96 -14.71 -1.11
C HIS A 208 17.12 -15.56 -1.68
N GLN A 209 17.16 -15.77 -3.00
CA GLN A 209 18.21 -16.54 -3.65
C GLN A 209 19.58 -15.83 -3.60
N GLN A 210 19.62 -14.53 -3.90
CA GLN A 210 20.88 -13.78 -3.96
C GLN A 210 21.50 -13.59 -2.57
N LEU A 211 20.70 -13.57 -1.51
CA LEU A 211 21.16 -13.40 -0.14
C LEU A 211 21.35 -14.75 0.61
N ALA A 212 21.16 -15.89 -0.05
CA ALA A 212 21.34 -17.20 0.56
C ALA A 212 22.74 -17.41 1.14
N ALA A 213 23.78 -16.87 0.49
CA ALA A 213 25.15 -16.93 0.98
C ALA A 213 25.42 -16.08 2.24
N ALA A 214 24.56 -15.08 2.53
CA ALA A 214 24.69 -14.21 3.70
C ALA A 214 24.02 -14.78 4.97
N GLY A 215 23.49 -15.99 4.91
CA GLY A 215 22.78 -16.72 5.99
C GLY A 215 21.38 -17.08 5.55
N GLU A 216 21.05 -18.38 5.51
CA GLU A 216 19.79 -18.94 5.02
C GLU A 216 18.55 -18.07 5.32
N PRO A 217 18.09 -17.20 4.39
CA PRO A 217 16.98 -16.30 4.65
C PRO A 217 15.67 -17.07 4.72
N GLY A 218 14.75 -16.65 5.57
CA GLY A 218 13.37 -17.12 5.51
C GLY A 218 12.58 -16.44 4.39
N LEU A 219 11.61 -17.15 3.81
CA LEU A 219 10.74 -16.62 2.75
C LEU A 219 9.25 -16.79 3.13
N LEU A 220 8.52 -15.68 3.25
CA LEU A 220 7.09 -15.67 3.53
C LEU A 220 6.29 -15.25 2.29
N THR A 221 5.60 -16.22 1.69
CA THR A 221 4.72 -15.98 0.54
C THR A 221 3.34 -16.60 0.75
N GLY A 222 2.35 -16.13 -0.01
CA GLY A 222 0.99 -16.67 0.04
C GLY A 222 0.89 -18.15 -0.40
N ALA A 223 1.88 -18.64 -1.15
CA ALA A 223 1.93 -20.02 -1.60
C ALA A 223 2.32 -21.02 -0.50
N LEU A 224 2.97 -20.55 0.59
CA LEU A 224 3.38 -21.41 1.69
C LEU A 224 2.18 -21.79 2.57
N PRO A 225 2.12 -23.06 3.08
CA PRO A 225 1.16 -23.45 4.09
C PRO A 225 1.29 -22.60 5.37
N ALA A 226 0.20 -22.44 6.12
CA ALA A 226 0.19 -21.61 7.33
C ALA A 226 1.21 -22.09 8.37
N GLN A 227 1.35 -23.40 8.54
CA GLN A 227 2.29 -24.00 9.48
C GLN A 227 3.75 -23.69 9.11
N GLU A 228 4.09 -23.74 7.82
CA GLU A 228 5.42 -23.42 7.34
C GLU A 228 5.74 -21.95 7.52
N ARG A 229 4.78 -21.07 7.22
CA ARG A 229 4.94 -19.64 7.49
C ARG A 229 5.21 -19.36 8.97
N GLN A 230 4.52 -20.06 9.87
CA GLN A 230 4.75 -19.90 11.31
C GLN A 230 6.15 -20.37 11.70
N ARG A 231 6.62 -21.50 11.18
CA ARG A 231 8.00 -21.98 11.41
C ARG A 231 9.06 -20.96 11.01
N GLN A 232 8.89 -20.32 9.84
CA GLN A 232 9.81 -19.28 9.37
C GLN A 232 9.81 -18.06 10.30
N VAL A 233 8.64 -17.64 10.77
CA VAL A 233 8.50 -16.55 11.75
C VAL A 233 9.17 -16.93 13.08
N ASP A 234 8.94 -18.14 13.59
CA ASP A 234 9.53 -18.60 14.83
C ASP A 234 11.06 -18.70 14.74
N ALA A 235 11.60 -19.21 13.63
CA ALA A 235 13.04 -19.26 13.37
C ALA A 235 13.66 -17.85 13.37
N PHE A 236 13.01 -16.86 12.74
CA PHE A 236 13.44 -15.47 12.78
C PHE A 236 13.40 -14.89 14.18
N GLN A 237 12.30 -15.08 14.92
CA GLN A 237 12.15 -14.57 16.28
C GLN A 237 13.14 -15.19 17.28
N GLN A 238 13.49 -16.46 17.11
CA GLN A 238 14.49 -17.16 17.92
C GLN A 238 15.93 -16.84 17.54
N GLY A 239 16.16 -16.18 16.42
CA GLY A 239 17.48 -15.79 15.96
C GLY A 239 18.20 -16.82 15.10
N ALA A 240 17.56 -17.93 14.77
CA ALA A 240 18.11 -18.94 13.86
C ALA A 240 18.21 -18.42 12.43
N VAL A 241 17.33 -17.49 12.04
CA VAL A 241 17.31 -16.84 10.73
C VAL A 241 17.46 -15.33 10.92
N PRO A 242 18.51 -14.68 10.36
CA PRO A 242 18.75 -13.25 10.53
C PRO A 242 17.95 -12.39 9.54
N LEU A 243 17.49 -12.96 8.44
CA LEU A 243 16.79 -12.28 7.35
C LEU A 243 15.47 -12.98 7.04
N LEU A 244 14.38 -12.19 6.94
CA LEU A 244 13.08 -12.67 6.49
C LEU A 244 12.61 -11.84 5.30
N VAL A 245 12.36 -12.50 4.17
CA VAL A 245 11.81 -11.86 2.96
C VAL A 245 10.32 -12.20 2.86
N ALA A 246 9.47 -11.19 2.73
CA ALA A 246 8.02 -11.36 2.73
C ALA A 246 7.34 -10.58 1.60
N THR A 247 6.22 -11.09 1.10
CA THR A 247 5.32 -10.28 0.28
C THR A 247 4.29 -9.55 1.16
N TYR A 248 3.82 -8.35 0.73
CA TYR A 248 2.82 -7.59 1.50
C TYR A 248 1.55 -8.38 1.81
N GLY A 249 1.11 -9.24 0.89
CA GLY A 249 -0.08 -10.07 1.09
C GLY A 249 0.04 -11.05 2.26
N THR A 250 1.24 -11.56 2.51
CA THR A 250 1.56 -12.42 3.67
C THR A 250 1.79 -11.62 4.95
N GLY A 251 2.31 -10.42 4.84
CA GLY A 251 2.47 -9.51 5.98
C GLY A 251 1.14 -9.15 6.66
N GLY A 252 0.01 -9.26 5.96
CA GLY A 252 -1.35 -9.09 6.51
C GLY A 252 -1.83 -10.18 7.46
N LEU A 253 -1.12 -11.31 7.61
CA LEU A 253 -1.56 -12.49 8.38
C LEU A 253 -1.31 -12.42 9.90
N GLY A 254 -1.07 -11.26 10.47
CA GLY A 254 -1.01 -11.11 11.93
C GLY A 254 0.31 -11.46 12.60
N PHE A 255 1.35 -11.84 11.85
CA PHE A 255 2.65 -12.17 12.42
C PHE A 255 3.27 -11.03 13.21
N THR A 256 3.98 -11.39 14.29
CA THR A 256 4.77 -10.46 15.10
C THR A 256 6.25 -10.68 14.80
N LEU A 257 6.96 -9.62 14.41
CA LEU A 257 8.36 -9.67 13.98
C LEU A 257 9.20 -8.64 14.77
N HIS A 258 8.95 -8.52 16.07
CA HIS A 258 9.53 -7.49 16.93
C HIS A 258 11.05 -7.62 17.13
N ARG A 259 11.64 -8.75 16.77
CA ARG A 259 13.10 -8.92 16.75
C ARG A 259 13.77 -8.07 15.66
N ALA A 260 13.04 -7.71 14.59
CA ALA A 260 13.59 -6.91 13.49
C ALA A 260 14.06 -5.54 13.97
N ARG A 261 15.26 -5.14 13.56
CA ARG A 261 15.80 -3.78 13.73
C ARG A 261 15.70 -2.95 12.47
N HIS A 262 15.68 -3.64 11.33
CA HIS A 262 15.58 -3.03 10.01
C HIS A 262 14.43 -3.62 9.22
N VAL A 263 13.65 -2.75 8.60
CA VAL A 263 12.64 -3.10 7.61
C VAL A 263 13.05 -2.48 6.28
N VAL A 264 13.12 -3.28 5.23
CA VAL A 264 13.41 -2.80 3.87
C VAL A 264 12.15 -2.93 3.04
N LEU A 265 11.65 -1.82 2.50
CA LEU A 265 10.57 -1.83 1.51
C LEU A 265 11.19 -1.68 0.12
N LEU A 266 11.25 -2.79 -0.62
CA LEU A 266 11.83 -2.82 -1.97
C LEU A 266 10.98 -2.00 -2.94
N GLU A 267 9.66 -2.17 -2.89
CA GLU A 267 8.67 -1.30 -3.55
C GLU A 267 7.60 -0.88 -2.54
N ARG A 268 6.99 0.30 -2.76
CA ARG A 268 5.86 0.72 -1.93
C ARG A 268 4.61 -0.09 -2.29
N PRO A 269 3.78 -0.46 -1.33
CA PRO A 269 2.43 -0.94 -1.64
C PRO A 269 1.58 0.21 -2.19
N TRP A 270 0.42 -0.11 -2.77
CA TRP A 270 -0.49 0.90 -3.34
C TRP A 270 -1.22 1.77 -2.31
N THR A 271 -1.16 1.39 -1.05
CA THR A 271 -1.88 2.10 0.00
C THR A 271 -0.96 2.44 1.18
N PRO A 272 -1.15 3.60 1.81
CA PRO A 272 -0.39 3.96 3.00
C PRO A 272 -0.60 2.97 4.15
N GLY A 273 -1.83 2.45 4.29
CA GLY A 273 -2.15 1.46 5.32
C GLY A 273 -1.40 0.15 5.16
N ASP A 274 -1.15 -0.32 3.93
CA ASP A 274 -0.37 -1.56 3.72
C ASP A 274 1.12 -1.35 4.07
N ALA A 275 1.68 -0.17 3.78
CA ALA A 275 3.06 0.16 4.17
C ALA A 275 3.19 0.21 5.69
N GLU A 276 2.27 0.92 6.34
CA GLU A 276 2.25 1.03 7.80
C GLU A 276 2.01 -0.32 8.48
N GLN A 277 1.08 -1.13 7.99
CA GLN A 277 0.86 -2.49 8.50
C GLN A 277 2.09 -3.36 8.38
N ALA A 278 2.84 -3.29 7.27
CA ALA A 278 4.08 -4.04 7.09
C ALA A 278 5.13 -3.63 8.12
N GLU A 279 5.40 -2.32 8.26
CA GLU A 279 6.30 -1.80 9.28
C GLU A 279 5.85 -2.17 10.69
N ASP A 280 4.55 -2.13 10.95
CA ASP A 280 3.95 -2.39 12.25
C ASP A 280 3.93 -3.88 12.63
N ARG A 281 4.26 -4.79 11.72
CA ARG A 281 4.61 -6.17 12.09
C ARG A 281 5.90 -6.24 12.90
N CYS A 282 6.81 -5.30 12.64
CA CYS A 282 8.08 -5.18 13.35
C CYS A 282 7.97 -4.19 14.52
N HIS A 283 7.33 -3.03 14.33
CA HIS A 283 7.17 -2.00 15.36
C HIS A 283 6.02 -2.35 16.33
N ARG A 284 6.29 -3.21 17.29
CA ARG A 284 5.30 -3.77 18.22
C ARG A 284 5.81 -3.86 19.66
N ILE A 285 4.88 -4.09 20.59
CA ILE A 285 5.19 -4.42 21.99
C ILE A 285 6.15 -5.61 22.02
N GLY A 286 7.21 -5.49 22.80
CA GLY A 286 8.31 -6.44 22.88
C GLY A 286 9.57 -5.99 22.16
N MET A 287 9.54 -4.89 21.39
CA MET A 287 10.75 -4.26 20.85
C MET A 287 11.59 -3.64 21.96
N VAL A 288 12.90 -3.85 21.86
CA VAL A 288 13.89 -3.30 22.82
C VAL A 288 14.79 -2.22 22.19
N ALA A 289 14.69 -1.97 20.90
CA ALA A 289 15.53 -1.04 20.17
C ALA A 289 14.75 -0.30 19.06
N PRO A 290 15.23 0.87 18.60
CA PRO A 290 14.61 1.61 17.49
C PRO A 290 14.47 0.79 16.22
N LEU A 291 13.39 1.01 15.48
CA LEU A 291 13.17 0.43 14.15
C LEU A 291 13.61 1.39 13.06
N GLN A 292 14.52 0.93 12.20
CA GLN A 292 14.93 1.66 11.00
C GLN A 292 14.17 1.09 9.80
N THR A 293 13.44 1.94 9.08
CA THR A 293 12.72 1.54 7.86
C THR A 293 13.38 2.17 6.64
N HIS A 294 13.86 1.34 5.73
CA HIS A 294 14.57 1.72 4.52
C HIS A 294 13.63 1.63 3.31
N TRP A 295 13.37 2.76 2.70
CA TRP A 295 12.52 2.87 1.53
C TRP A 295 13.38 3.07 0.28
N LEU A 296 13.46 2.06 -0.59
CA LEU A 296 14.24 2.14 -1.82
C LEU A 296 13.43 2.84 -2.92
N GLN A 297 14.05 3.79 -3.61
CA GLN A 297 13.46 4.56 -4.71
C GLN A 297 14.34 4.47 -5.94
N LEU A 298 13.75 4.23 -7.11
CA LEU A 298 14.41 4.28 -8.41
C LEU A 298 13.51 4.98 -9.42
N GLY A 299 14.02 6.12 -9.93
CA GLY A 299 13.39 6.85 -11.02
C GLY A 299 12.00 7.44 -10.70
N VAL A 300 11.38 7.98 -11.74
CA VAL A 300 10.13 8.76 -11.66
C VAL A 300 8.94 7.91 -11.21
N ALA A 301 8.90 6.63 -11.56
CA ALA A 301 7.78 5.76 -11.20
C ALA A 301 7.61 5.57 -9.69
N ASP A 302 8.71 5.39 -8.94
CA ASP A 302 8.65 5.28 -7.49
C ASP A 302 8.24 6.62 -6.85
N HIS A 303 8.72 7.76 -7.36
CA HIS A 303 8.31 9.08 -6.90
C HIS A 303 6.80 9.32 -7.10
N LEU A 304 6.24 8.89 -8.23
CA LEU A 304 4.81 9.00 -8.48
C LEU A 304 3.99 8.13 -7.53
N VAL A 305 4.43 6.91 -7.25
CA VAL A 305 3.78 6.04 -6.26
C VAL A 305 3.85 6.64 -4.87
N ASP A 306 4.99 7.18 -4.47
CA ASP A 306 5.15 7.84 -3.17
C ASP A 306 4.23 9.06 -3.04
N SER A 307 4.12 9.89 -4.09
CA SER A 307 3.19 11.02 -4.15
C SER A 307 1.72 10.56 -4.03
N LEU A 308 1.35 9.47 -4.70
CA LEU A 308 0.01 8.88 -4.60
C LEU A 308 -0.29 8.38 -3.17
N ILE A 309 0.67 7.70 -2.54
CA ILE A 309 0.55 7.22 -1.16
C ILE A 309 0.40 8.40 -0.20
N ALA A 310 1.21 9.46 -0.36
CA ALA A 310 1.12 10.66 0.45
C ALA A 310 -0.26 11.33 0.33
N SER A 311 -0.77 11.52 -0.90
CA SER A 311 -2.10 12.09 -1.13
C SER A 311 -3.22 11.26 -0.51
N LYS A 312 -3.12 9.92 -0.53
CA LYS A 312 -4.08 9.03 0.14
C LYS A 312 -3.99 9.14 1.67
N ALA A 313 -2.77 9.21 2.21
CA ALA A 313 -2.54 9.38 3.64
C ALA A 313 -3.14 10.70 4.17
N GLU A 314 -2.95 11.80 3.45
CA GLU A 314 -3.54 13.10 3.80
C GLU A 314 -5.07 13.05 3.87
N ARG A 315 -5.74 12.38 2.92
CA ARG A 315 -7.20 12.21 2.95
C ARG A 315 -7.66 11.38 4.14
N ILE A 316 -6.93 10.32 4.47
CA ILE A 316 -7.21 9.48 5.64
C ILE A 316 -7.07 10.31 6.92
N GLU A 317 -5.98 11.06 7.05
CA GLU A 317 -5.69 11.89 8.20
C GLU A 317 -6.76 12.99 8.38
N LEU A 318 -7.18 13.62 7.30
CA LEU A 318 -8.25 14.62 7.33
C LEU A 318 -9.56 14.04 7.87
N VAL A 319 -10.00 12.88 7.37
CA VAL A 319 -11.25 12.27 7.79
C VAL A 319 -11.18 11.71 9.22
N LEU A 320 -10.04 11.12 9.61
CA LEU A 320 -9.91 10.50 10.93
C LEU A 320 -9.53 11.48 12.04
N GLN A 321 -8.75 12.52 11.72
CA GLN A 321 -8.16 13.42 12.73
C GLN A 321 -8.57 14.89 12.56
N GLY A 322 -9.17 15.27 11.43
CA GLY A 322 -9.54 16.68 11.14
C GLY A 322 -8.34 17.59 10.87
N ARG A 323 -7.18 17.04 10.57
CA ARG A 323 -5.97 17.83 10.24
C ARG A 323 -5.92 18.09 8.75
N THR A 324 -5.79 19.35 8.37
CA THR A 324 -5.67 19.80 6.97
C THR A 324 -4.21 20.03 6.60
N ARG A 325 -3.68 19.25 5.67
CA ARG A 325 -2.69 19.69 4.69
C ARG A 325 -3.41 19.79 3.34
N GLN A 326 -3.03 20.73 2.48
CA GLN A 326 -3.68 20.91 1.17
C GLN A 326 -3.69 19.60 0.37
N VAL A 327 -4.89 19.02 0.18
CA VAL A 327 -5.06 17.79 -0.60
C VAL A 327 -4.92 18.12 -2.08
N ARG A 328 -3.78 17.82 -2.69
CA ARG A 328 -3.62 17.87 -4.15
C ARG A 328 -4.42 16.74 -4.81
N ARG A 329 -5.34 17.11 -5.69
CA ARG A 329 -6.07 16.14 -6.54
C ARG A 329 -5.12 15.62 -7.62
N GLN A 330 -4.59 14.42 -7.46
CA GLN A 330 -3.84 13.75 -8.53
C GLN A 330 -4.68 12.59 -9.09
N ARG A 331 -4.88 12.59 -10.42
CA ARG A 331 -5.53 11.49 -11.13
C ARG A 331 -4.46 10.53 -11.64
N LEU A 332 -4.70 9.21 -11.51
CA LEU A 332 -3.75 8.18 -11.95
C LEU A 332 -3.38 8.32 -13.43
N ALA A 333 -4.34 8.61 -14.29
CA ALA A 333 -4.09 8.88 -15.71
C ALA A 333 -3.14 10.06 -15.94
N ALA A 334 -3.33 11.18 -15.21
CA ALA A 334 -2.44 12.34 -15.32
C ALA A 334 -1.02 12.04 -14.83
N MET A 335 -0.88 11.16 -13.83
CA MET A 335 0.43 10.72 -13.33
C MET A 335 1.15 9.83 -14.37
N VAL A 336 0.41 8.95 -15.02
CA VAL A 336 0.94 8.13 -16.11
C VAL A 336 1.32 9.02 -17.32
N ASP A 337 0.48 10.01 -17.65
CA ASP A 337 0.80 10.99 -18.70
C ASP A 337 2.06 11.81 -18.38
N GLN A 338 2.34 12.11 -17.11
CA GLN A 338 3.60 12.74 -16.67
C GLN A 338 4.83 11.84 -16.89
N LEU A 339 4.69 10.52 -16.65
CA LEU A 339 5.75 9.55 -17.00
C LEU A 339 6.07 9.59 -18.49
N PHE A 340 5.04 9.77 -19.33
CA PHE A 340 5.20 9.82 -20.77
C PHE A 340 5.81 11.14 -21.28
N SER A 341 5.55 12.25 -20.59
CA SER A 341 6.07 13.57 -20.97
C SER A 341 7.53 13.77 -20.57
N GLY A 342 7.96 13.15 -19.46
CA GLY A 342 9.30 13.30 -18.91
C GLY A 342 10.37 12.50 -19.68
N SER A 343 9.99 11.39 -20.35
CA SER A 343 10.94 10.58 -21.13
C SER A 343 11.36 11.22 -22.46
N SER A 344 10.62 12.23 -22.94
CA SER A 344 10.93 12.93 -24.21
C SER A 344 11.91 14.10 -24.04
N GLY A 345 12.32 14.45 -22.82
CA GLY A 345 13.08 15.68 -22.53
C GLY A 345 14.57 15.51 -22.24
N ASN A 346 15.09 14.29 -22.15
CA ASN A 346 16.48 14.08 -21.69
C ASN A 346 17.48 13.70 -22.80
N SER A 347 17.10 13.83 -24.09
CA SER A 347 18.00 13.59 -25.22
C SER A 347 18.62 14.85 -25.84
N GLY A 348 18.60 15.99 -25.14
CA GLY A 348 19.02 17.28 -25.71
C GLY A 348 19.79 18.20 -24.78
N ALA A 349 20.80 17.70 -24.03
CA ALA A 349 21.74 18.56 -23.33
C ALA A 349 23.11 17.86 -23.13
N ALA A 350 23.80 17.62 -24.23
CA ALA A 350 25.25 17.40 -24.26
C ALA A 350 25.76 17.88 -25.62
N SER A 351 26.08 19.14 -25.70
CA SER A 351 26.98 19.74 -26.69
C SER A 351 27.82 20.78 -25.96
#